data_ab6f05bc884866cf363d50bf6cc26864
#
_entry.id   ab6f05bc884866cf363d50bf6cc26864
#
_cell.length_a   1.000
_cell.length_b   1.000
_cell.length_c   1.000
_cell.angle_alpha   90.00
_cell.angle_beta   90.00
_cell.angle_gamma   90.00
#
_symmetry.space_group_name_H-M   'P 1'
#
loop_
_entity.id
_entity.type
_entity.pdbx_description
1 polymer ?
#
loop_
_entity_poly.entity_id
_entity_poly.type
_entity_poly.pdbx_seq_one_letter_code
_entity_poly.pdbx_strand_id
1 'polypeptide(L)'
;KRKKLADKAITDKWLYRFIYKVLLPISGVLSFIISIYWAADVFNMSDTTWEIFNKDYIKTSNFTASLFSISEVACLYFLFNYINITSVDFMRHHFEKADPASAASKIVMFKNVMQVIIWGIWLMIALNVFQVGKSWLLAIFAGLSTGLGFASKDILENIYYGISLMMGRVKVGDYIICDGTRGKVSSISYTSTMLEATDGSVIAFQNSQLFSKNYKNMTKNHGYELDILEVGIAYGSNVKEVKQILIDALMKLDCIYQDKGVKVLLKSFDDSCITLRIVVWVNVLTQAIDDATIMECIYDTLNDHNIEIPFPQREITIKQVNN
;
A
#
# COMPACT_ATOMS: atom_id res chain seq x y z
N LYS A 1 17.95 28.76 19.29
CA LYS A 1 18.09 28.65 20.77
C LYS A 1 16.89 27.94 21.40
N ARG A 2 15.60 28.32 21.10
CA ARG A 2 14.39 27.69 21.69
C ARG A 2 14.29 26.18 21.41
N LYS A 3 14.65 25.71 20.23
CA LYS A 3 14.61 24.29 19.85
C LYS A 3 15.62 23.45 20.65
N LYS A 4 16.85 23.96 20.84
CA LYS A 4 17.88 23.30 21.68
C LYS A 4 17.50 23.25 23.17
N LEU A 5 16.79 24.25 23.66
CA LEU A 5 16.30 24.27 25.05
C LEU A 5 15.16 23.29 25.29
N ALA A 6 14.25 23.13 24.30
CA ALA A 6 13.17 22.15 24.38
C ALA A 6 13.71 20.70 24.32
N ASP A 7 14.69 20.41 23.47
CA ASP A 7 15.32 19.11 23.40
C ASP A 7 16.11 18.77 24.68
N LYS A 8 16.77 19.76 25.30
CA LYS A 8 17.44 19.59 26.59
C LYS A 8 16.44 19.30 27.72
N ALA A 9 15.34 20.03 27.78
CA ALA A 9 14.29 19.81 28.80
C ALA A 9 13.65 18.40 28.67
N ILE A 10 13.55 17.86 27.47
CA ILE A 10 13.06 16.50 27.23
C ILE A 10 14.07 15.47 27.74
N THR A 11 15.36 15.65 27.45
CA THR A 11 16.44 14.78 27.94
C THR A 11 16.52 14.78 29.46
N ASP A 12 16.41 15.94 30.07
CA ASP A 12 16.41 16.08 31.54
C ASP A 12 15.19 15.38 32.17
N LYS A 13 14.02 15.45 31.52
CA LYS A 13 12.80 14.75 31.94
C LYS A 13 12.94 13.23 31.85
N TRP A 14 13.57 12.73 30.84
CA TRP A 14 13.82 11.28 30.68
C TRP A 14 14.85 10.78 31.70
N LEU A 15 15.92 11.53 31.92
CA LEU A 15 16.92 11.23 32.93
C LEU A 15 16.30 11.22 34.35
N TYR A 16 15.49 12.22 34.69
CA TYR A 16 14.77 12.27 35.96
C TYR A 16 13.86 11.05 36.15
N ARG A 17 13.10 10.68 35.10
CA ARG A 17 12.24 9.49 35.16
C ARG A 17 13.05 8.19 35.27
N PHE A 18 14.19 8.10 34.61
CA PHE A 18 15.09 6.96 34.76
C PHE A 18 15.57 6.80 36.21
N ILE A 19 16.00 7.88 36.82
CA ILE A 19 16.43 7.87 38.23
C ILE A 19 15.31 7.42 39.15
N TYR A 20 14.12 8.02 39.04
CA TYR A 20 13.02 7.73 39.97
C TYR A 20 12.27 6.43 39.68
N LYS A 21 12.17 5.99 38.43
CA LYS A 21 11.38 4.80 38.08
C LYS A 21 12.21 3.53 37.88
N VAL A 22 13.52 3.66 37.72
CA VAL A 22 14.45 2.52 37.55
C VAL A 22 15.49 2.47 38.63
N LEU A 23 16.35 3.48 38.71
CA LEU A 23 17.47 3.45 39.64
C LEU A 23 17.05 3.38 41.10
N LEU A 24 16.07 4.21 41.52
CA LEU A 24 15.64 4.26 42.88
C LEU A 24 14.94 2.98 43.36
N PRO A 25 13.98 2.36 42.62
CA PRO A 25 13.41 1.07 43.01
C PRO A 25 14.46 -0.06 42.99
N ILE A 26 15.30 -0.12 41.97
CA ILE A 26 16.35 -1.15 41.86
C ILE A 26 17.38 -0.98 42.98
N SER A 27 17.82 0.25 43.25
CA SER A 27 18.76 0.50 44.36
C SER A 27 18.13 0.17 45.72
N GLY A 28 16.83 0.33 45.86
CA GLY A 28 16.08 -0.08 47.06
C GLY A 28 16.13 -1.60 47.26
N VAL A 29 15.83 -2.36 46.21
CA VAL A 29 15.90 -3.84 46.25
C VAL A 29 17.33 -4.29 46.53
N LEU A 30 18.31 -3.76 45.80
CA LEU A 30 19.73 -4.10 46.02
C LEU A 30 20.22 -3.72 47.43
N SER A 31 19.88 -2.53 47.92
CA SER A 31 20.22 -2.08 49.27
C SER A 31 19.63 -3.00 50.32
N PHE A 32 18.38 -3.43 50.14
CA PHE A 32 17.73 -4.40 51.04
C PHE A 32 18.46 -5.73 51.08
N ILE A 33 18.80 -6.30 49.90
CA ILE A 33 19.57 -7.53 49.81
C ILE A 33 20.95 -7.41 50.43
N ILE A 34 21.67 -6.32 50.12
CA ILE A 34 22.99 -6.03 50.69
C ILE A 34 22.92 -5.88 52.20
N SER A 35 21.89 -5.19 52.74
CA SER A 35 21.71 -5.02 54.18
C SER A 35 21.49 -6.33 54.92
N ILE A 36 20.69 -7.24 54.32
CA ILE A 36 20.49 -8.60 54.87
C ILE A 36 21.81 -9.38 54.84
N TYR A 37 22.53 -9.32 53.73
CA TYR A 37 23.80 -10.01 53.59
C TYR A 37 24.85 -9.49 54.57
N TRP A 38 24.95 -8.17 54.74
CA TRP A 38 25.85 -7.53 55.70
C TRP A 38 25.47 -7.87 57.16
N ALA A 39 24.18 -7.87 57.49
CA ALA A 39 23.72 -8.28 58.83
C ALA A 39 24.06 -9.78 59.08
N ALA A 40 23.91 -10.64 58.10
CA ALA A 40 24.27 -12.04 58.19
C ALA A 40 25.80 -12.25 58.33
N ASP A 41 26.62 -11.42 57.68
CA ASP A 41 28.07 -11.46 57.77
C ASP A 41 28.52 -11.08 59.19
N VAL A 42 27.92 -10.08 59.80
CA VAL A 42 28.19 -9.68 61.20
C VAL A 42 27.96 -10.84 62.18
N PHE A 43 26.98 -11.70 61.89
CA PHE A 43 26.67 -12.90 62.69
C PHE A 43 27.41 -14.17 62.20
N ASN A 44 28.36 -14.04 61.26
CA ASN A 44 29.09 -15.14 60.64
C ASN A 44 28.18 -16.18 59.97
N MET A 45 27.07 -15.72 59.40
CA MET A 45 26.04 -16.51 58.72
C MET A 45 25.89 -16.15 57.23
N SER A 46 26.90 -15.49 56.65
CA SER A 46 26.85 -15.00 55.25
C SER A 46 26.62 -16.14 54.21
N ASP A 47 27.34 -17.25 54.37
CA ASP A 47 27.19 -18.40 53.48
C ASP A 47 25.78 -19.01 53.57
N THR A 48 25.26 -19.15 54.78
CA THR A 48 23.88 -19.62 55.00
C THR A 48 22.85 -18.66 54.40
N THR A 49 23.10 -17.36 54.47
CA THR A 49 22.21 -16.36 53.85
C THR A 49 22.22 -16.41 52.34
N TRP A 50 23.41 -16.61 51.72
CA TRP A 50 23.52 -16.80 50.27
C TRP A 50 22.81 -18.05 49.80
N GLU A 51 22.94 -19.15 50.55
CA GLU A 51 22.21 -20.39 50.30
C GLU A 51 20.68 -20.18 50.39
N ILE A 52 20.22 -19.46 51.39
CA ILE A 52 18.80 -19.13 51.57
C ILE A 52 18.26 -18.32 50.36
N PHE A 53 19.00 -17.29 49.93
CA PHE A 53 18.56 -16.49 48.78
C PHE A 53 18.51 -17.27 47.49
N ASN A 54 19.44 -18.19 47.27
CA ASN A 54 19.49 -19.00 46.05
C ASN A 54 18.74 -20.32 46.17
N LYS A 55 18.20 -20.66 47.33
CA LYS A 55 17.41 -21.91 47.50
C LYS A 55 16.14 -21.82 46.72
N ASP A 56 15.87 -22.89 45.96
CA ASP A 56 14.60 -23.06 45.26
C ASP A 56 13.51 -23.37 46.27
N TYR A 57 12.70 -22.38 46.62
CA TYR A 57 11.55 -22.55 47.53
C TYR A 57 10.38 -23.27 46.85
N ILE A 58 10.24 -23.03 45.55
CA ILE A 58 9.26 -23.76 44.73
C ILE A 58 10.09 -24.49 43.67
N LYS A 59 10.08 -25.81 43.73
CA LYS A 59 10.77 -26.63 42.76
C LYS A 59 9.80 -27.69 42.22
N THR A 60 9.48 -27.49 40.92
CA THR A 60 8.69 -28.44 40.15
C THR A 60 9.51 -28.91 38.96
N SER A 61 9.14 -29.94 38.28
CA SER A 61 9.86 -30.42 37.08
C SER A 61 10.09 -29.36 36.00
N ASN A 62 9.23 -28.34 35.97
CA ASN A 62 9.23 -27.28 34.92
C ASN A 62 9.28 -25.86 35.48
N PHE A 63 9.48 -25.64 36.76
CA PHE A 63 9.46 -24.32 37.37
C PHE A 63 10.31 -24.30 38.65
N THR A 64 11.21 -23.33 38.76
CA THR A 64 11.95 -23.08 39.97
C THR A 64 11.85 -21.60 40.36
N ALA A 65 11.64 -21.32 41.64
CA ALA A 65 11.62 -19.97 42.14
C ALA A 65 12.46 -19.85 43.43
N SER A 66 13.45 -18.99 43.37
CA SER A 66 14.26 -18.56 44.50
C SER A 66 13.97 -17.09 44.81
N LEU A 67 14.36 -16.61 46.01
CA LEU A 67 14.23 -15.21 46.34
C LEU A 67 15.06 -14.33 45.38
N PHE A 68 16.19 -14.85 44.92
CA PHE A 68 17.04 -14.18 43.96
C PHE A 68 16.33 -14.01 42.62
N SER A 69 15.74 -15.06 42.06
CA SER A 69 15.01 -15.01 40.79
C SER A 69 13.80 -14.07 40.84
N ILE A 70 13.08 -14.03 41.99
CA ILE A 70 11.97 -13.09 42.18
C ILE A 70 12.48 -11.65 42.18
N SER A 71 13.60 -11.37 42.86
CA SER A 71 14.19 -10.04 42.87
C SER A 71 14.70 -9.57 41.50
N GLU A 72 15.26 -10.48 40.72
CA GLU A 72 15.70 -10.22 39.36
C GLU A 72 14.53 -9.86 38.45
N VAL A 73 13.44 -10.63 38.47
CA VAL A 73 12.23 -10.35 37.69
C VAL A 73 11.57 -9.02 38.10
N ALA A 74 11.59 -8.69 39.42
CA ALA A 74 11.11 -7.40 39.91
C ALA A 74 11.96 -6.23 39.40
N CYS A 75 13.29 -6.35 39.40
CA CYS A 75 14.18 -5.33 38.83
C CYS A 75 13.95 -5.14 37.33
N LEU A 76 13.81 -6.25 36.58
CA LEU A 76 13.48 -6.22 35.16
C LEU A 76 12.13 -5.54 34.90
N TYR A 77 11.12 -5.76 35.76
CA TYR A 77 9.83 -5.07 35.62
C TYR A 77 9.98 -3.54 35.63
N PHE A 78 10.74 -2.98 36.53
CA PHE A 78 10.97 -1.54 36.58
C PHE A 78 11.68 -1.02 35.33
N LEU A 79 12.66 -1.78 34.82
CA LEU A 79 13.36 -1.44 33.58
C LEU A 79 12.42 -1.44 32.38
N PHE A 80 11.63 -2.51 32.21
CA PHE A 80 10.70 -2.65 31.07
C PHE A 80 9.55 -1.64 31.16
N ASN A 81 9.05 -1.32 32.35
CA ASN A 81 8.07 -0.27 32.56
C ASN A 81 8.61 1.11 32.14
N TYR A 82 9.88 1.41 32.47
CA TYR A 82 10.54 2.63 32.02
C TYR A 82 10.67 2.65 30.47
N ILE A 83 11.11 1.58 29.84
CA ILE A 83 11.21 1.47 28.38
C ILE A 83 9.85 1.73 27.74
N ASN A 84 8.77 1.12 28.27
CA ASN A 84 7.40 1.31 27.77
C ASN A 84 6.98 2.79 27.81
N ILE A 85 7.14 3.45 28.97
CA ILE A 85 6.76 4.86 29.14
C ILE A 85 7.59 5.77 28.22
N THR A 86 8.90 5.52 28.13
CA THR A 86 9.81 6.34 27.34
C THR A 86 9.55 6.20 25.85
N SER A 87 9.27 4.97 25.37
CA SER A 87 8.92 4.71 23.98
C SER A 87 7.64 5.46 23.58
N VAL A 88 6.62 5.44 24.42
CA VAL A 88 5.36 6.16 24.15
C VAL A 88 5.57 7.68 24.14
N ASP A 89 6.35 8.22 25.09
CA ASP A 89 6.64 9.65 25.12
C ASP A 89 7.48 10.11 23.92
N PHE A 90 8.43 9.29 23.46
CA PHE A 90 9.22 9.56 22.27
C PHE A 90 8.33 9.65 21.02
N MET A 91 7.46 8.66 20.83
CA MET A 91 6.55 8.64 19.69
C MET A 91 5.51 9.76 19.75
N ARG A 92 5.00 10.08 20.94
CA ARG A 92 4.12 11.24 21.12
C ARG A 92 4.78 12.51 20.59
N HIS A 93 6.01 12.76 21.02
CA HIS A 93 6.75 13.95 20.57
C HIS A 93 6.99 13.97 19.06
N HIS A 94 7.25 12.81 18.48
CA HIS A 94 7.47 12.69 17.05
C HIS A 94 6.19 12.92 16.23
N PHE A 95 5.07 12.29 16.62
CA PHE A 95 3.81 12.43 15.90
C PHE A 95 3.16 13.81 16.05
N GLU A 96 3.23 14.41 17.24
CA GLU A 96 2.71 15.77 17.46
C GLU A 96 3.46 16.83 16.61
N LYS A 97 4.74 16.60 16.31
CA LYS A 97 5.50 17.48 15.41
C LYS A 97 5.20 17.26 13.94
N ALA A 98 4.95 16.02 13.53
CA ALA A 98 4.78 15.66 12.13
C ALA A 98 3.37 16.00 11.61
N ASP A 99 2.33 15.62 12.36
CA ASP A 99 0.93 15.81 11.97
C ASP A 99 0.03 15.85 13.22
N PRO A 100 -0.27 17.04 13.75
CA PRO A 100 -1.09 17.20 14.96
C PRO A 100 -2.50 16.62 14.82
N ALA A 101 -3.11 16.65 13.63
CA ALA A 101 -4.50 16.24 13.42
C ALA A 101 -4.68 14.72 13.59
N SER A 102 -3.72 13.91 13.12
CA SER A 102 -3.76 12.44 13.22
C SER A 102 -2.95 11.87 14.40
N ALA A 103 -2.23 12.74 15.15
CA ALA A 103 -1.32 12.33 16.21
C ALA A 103 -1.98 11.48 17.29
N ALA A 104 -3.18 11.85 17.76
CA ALA A 104 -3.87 11.16 18.84
C ALA A 104 -4.14 9.67 18.50
N SER A 105 -4.66 9.39 17.31
CA SER A 105 -4.95 8.03 16.87
C SER A 105 -3.68 7.20 16.68
N LYS A 106 -2.64 7.79 16.07
CA LYS A 106 -1.34 7.13 15.86
C LYS A 106 -0.65 6.79 17.18
N ILE A 107 -0.72 7.70 18.19
CA ILE A 107 -0.15 7.47 19.51
C ILE A 107 -0.85 6.32 20.23
N VAL A 108 -2.19 6.26 20.19
CA VAL A 108 -2.95 5.16 20.83
C VAL A 108 -2.61 3.83 20.19
N MET A 109 -2.60 3.75 18.86
CA MET A 109 -2.24 2.53 18.13
C MET A 109 -0.81 2.08 18.48
N PHE A 110 0.15 2.99 18.41
CA PHE A 110 1.55 2.69 18.74
C PHE A 110 1.72 2.23 20.18
N LYS A 111 1.08 2.93 21.14
CA LYS A 111 1.10 2.54 22.56
C LYS A 111 0.64 1.11 22.76
N ASN A 112 -0.49 0.74 22.17
CA ASN A 112 -1.05 -0.62 22.35
C ASN A 112 -0.11 -1.69 21.76
N VAL A 113 0.42 -1.48 20.56
CA VAL A 113 1.37 -2.40 19.92
C VAL A 113 2.66 -2.53 20.73
N MET A 114 3.27 -1.40 21.13
CA MET A 114 4.51 -1.42 21.91
C MET A 114 4.31 -2.04 23.28
N GLN A 115 3.17 -1.80 23.92
CA GLN A 115 2.84 -2.40 25.21
C GLN A 115 2.79 -3.93 25.13
N VAL A 116 2.16 -4.48 24.08
CA VAL A 116 2.12 -5.95 23.88
C VAL A 116 3.52 -6.52 23.65
N ILE A 117 4.33 -5.86 22.83
CA ILE A 117 5.71 -6.31 22.53
C ILE A 117 6.58 -6.26 23.79
N ILE A 118 6.61 -5.13 24.49
CA ILE A 118 7.48 -4.92 25.65
C ILE A 118 7.12 -5.88 26.77
N TRP A 119 5.83 -6.03 27.10
CA TRP A 119 5.39 -6.96 28.14
C TRP A 119 5.51 -8.42 27.73
N GLY A 120 5.38 -8.72 26.42
CA GLY A 120 5.65 -10.07 25.90
C GLY A 120 7.11 -10.47 26.06
N ILE A 121 8.05 -9.57 25.74
CA ILE A 121 9.49 -9.80 25.93
C ILE A 121 9.83 -9.92 27.44
N TRP A 122 9.28 -9.04 28.28
CA TRP A 122 9.47 -9.14 29.72
C TRP A 122 8.97 -10.47 30.27
N LEU A 123 7.78 -10.91 29.88
CA LEU A 123 7.23 -12.19 30.28
C LEU A 123 8.13 -13.36 29.86
N MET A 124 8.66 -13.33 28.63
CA MET A 124 9.58 -14.34 28.12
C MET A 124 10.84 -14.44 28.97
N ILE A 125 11.43 -13.30 29.32
CA ILE A 125 12.62 -13.25 30.17
C ILE A 125 12.29 -13.73 31.58
N ALA A 126 11.17 -13.30 32.16
CA ALA A 126 10.71 -13.75 33.49
C ALA A 126 10.54 -15.28 33.55
N LEU A 127 9.90 -15.87 32.54
CA LEU A 127 9.74 -17.32 32.43
C LEU A 127 11.08 -18.06 32.30
N ASN A 128 12.05 -17.46 31.63
CA ASN A 128 13.42 -18.01 31.53
C ASN A 128 14.15 -17.96 32.88
N VAL A 129 14.05 -16.84 33.61
CA VAL A 129 14.63 -16.67 34.96
C VAL A 129 14.07 -17.71 35.93
N PHE A 130 12.76 -17.99 35.86
CA PHE A 130 12.10 -19.02 36.67
C PHE A 130 12.35 -20.46 36.17
N GLN A 131 13.24 -20.64 35.18
CA GLN A 131 13.58 -21.93 34.59
C GLN A 131 12.36 -22.72 34.14
N VAL A 132 11.36 -22.02 33.66
CA VAL A 132 10.17 -22.66 33.11
C VAL A 132 10.56 -23.54 31.91
N GLY A 133 10.07 -24.78 31.90
CA GLY A 133 10.50 -25.82 30.94
C GLY A 133 10.57 -25.32 29.50
N LYS A 134 11.75 -25.40 28.88
CA LYS A 134 12.06 -24.78 27.59
C LYS A 134 11.22 -25.34 26.43
N SER A 135 10.82 -26.62 26.51
CA SER A 135 10.15 -27.29 25.39
C SER A 135 8.73 -26.76 25.12
N TRP A 136 7.93 -26.53 26.13
CA TRP A 136 6.57 -26.01 25.95
C TRP A 136 6.55 -24.50 25.64
N LEU A 137 7.53 -23.74 26.17
CA LEU A 137 7.73 -22.36 25.76
C LEU A 137 8.05 -22.26 24.28
N LEU A 138 8.99 -23.10 23.80
CA LEU A 138 9.34 -23.18 22.39
C LEU A 138 8.10 -23.49 21.52
N ALA A 139 7.25 -24.42 21.96
CA ALA A 139 6.03 -24.78 21.24
C ALA A 139 5.03 -23.61 21.17
N ILE A 140 4.81 -22.89 22.28
CA ILE A 140 3.94 -21.70 22.30
C ILE A 140 4.50 -20.62 21.37
N PHE A 141 5.80 -20.31 21.44
CA PHE A 141 6.40 -19.29 20.58
C PHE A 141 6.41 -19.70 19.12
N ALA A 142 6.66 -20.95 18.80
CA ALA A 142 6.54 -21.46 17.45
C ALA A 142 5.12 -21.29 16.90
N GLY A 143 4.10 -21.67 17.68
CA GLY A 143 2.70 -21.48 17.31
C GLY A 143 2.32 -20.01 17.12
N LEU A 144 2.72 -19.15 18.06
CA LEU A 144 2.47 -17.71 18.00
C LEU A 144 3.18 -17.06 16.79
N SER A 145 4.46 -17.41 16.56
CA SER A 145 5.23 -16.89 15.42
C SER A 145 4.63 -17.33 14.09
N THR A 146 4.20 -18.59 13.99
CA THR A 146 3.52 -19.11 12.81
C THR A 146 2.20 -18.39 12.57
N GLY A 147 1.38 -18.24 13.62
CA GLY A 147 0.10 -17.49 13.53
C GLY A 147 0.30 -16.04 13.11
N LEU A 148 1.27 -15.34 13.71
CA LEU A 148 1.61 -13.96 13.36
C LEU A 148 2.16 -13.85 11.93
N GLY A 149 2.97 -14.81 11.51
CA GLY A 149 3.51 -14.91 10.15
C GLY A 149 2.38 -15.01 9.12
N PHE A 150 1.41 -15.90 9.35
CA PHE A 150 0.24 -16.01 8.47
C PHE A 150 -0.64 -14.76 8.49
N ALA A 151 -0.89 -14.17 9.66
CA ALA A 151 -1.66 -12.92 9.77
C ALA A 151 -0.99 -11.73 9.08
N SER A 152 0.34 -11.71 9.01
CA SER A 152 1.12 -10.64 8.40
C SER A 152 1.41 -10.87 6.92
N LYS A 153 1.10 -12.04 6.37
CA LYS A 153 1.45 -12.45 5.01
C LYS A 153 1.04 -11.42 3.97
N ASP A 154 -0.22 -11.01 3.96
CA ASP A 154 -0.75 -10.09 2.95
C ASP A 154 -0.09 -8.71 3.02
N ILE A 155 0.25 -8.25 4.23
CA ILE A 155 0.94 -6.97 4.42
C ILE A 155 2.36 -7.05 3.86
N LEU A 156 3.10 -8.11 4.19
CA LEU A 156 4.45 -8.32 3.71
C LEU A 156 4.49 -8.51 2.19
N GLU A 157 3.53 -9.21 1.64
CA GLU A 157 3.36 -9.40 0.20
C GLU A 157 3.13 -8.06 -0.52
N ASN A 158 2.23 -7.23 0.01
CA ASN A 158 1.99 -5.89 -0.56
C ASN A 158 3.22 -4.99 -0.48
N ILE A 159 4.00 -5.04 0.60
CA ILE A 159 5.25 -4.29 0.73
C ILE A 159 6.28 -4.77 -0.29
N TYR A 160 6.47 -6.08 -0.42
CA TYR A 160 7.40 -6.66 -1.39
C TYR A 160 7.06 -6.25 -2.84
N TYR A 161 5.79 -6.36 -3.21
CA TYR A 161 5.34 -5.95 -4.54
C TYR A 161 5.38 -4.43 -4.73
N GLY A 162 5.11 -3.64 -3.69
CA GLY A 162 5.26 -2.19 -3.74
C GLY A 162 6.69 -1.76 -4.07
N ILE A 163 7.67 -2.35 -3.40
CA ILE A 163 9.09 -2.12 -3.70
C ILE A 163 9.40 -2.55 -5.14
N SER A 164 8.91 -3.72 -5.57
CA SER A 164 9.13 -4.21 -6.93
C SER A 164 8.50 -3.34 -8.01
N LEU A 165 7.32 -2.77 -7.77
CA LEU A 165 6.68 -1.80 -8.66
C LEU A 165 7.50 -0.52 -8.78
N MET A 166 7.98 0.02 -7.64
CA MET A 166 8.84 1.22 -7.59
C MET A 166 10.17 1.03 -8.33
N MET A 167 10.67 -0.20 -8.46
CA MET A 167 11.89 -0.52 -9.21
C MET A 167 11.75 -0.38 -10.74
N GLY A 168 10.64 0.14 -11.24
CA GLY A 168 10.47 0.55 -12.63
C GLY A 168 9.49 -0.26 -13.48
N ARG A 169 8.68 -1.13 -12.88
CA ARG A 169 7.58 -1.79 -13.60
C ARG A 169 6.49 -0.78 -13.99
N VAL A 170 6.10 0.05 -13.04
CA VAL A 170 5.13 1.14 -13.19
C VAL A 170 5.72 2.39 -12.58
N LYS A 171 5.50 3.54 -13.20
CA LYS A 171 5.95 4.84 -12.70
C LYS A 171 4.74 5.73 -12.39
N VAL A 172 4.92 6.65 -11.45
CA VAL A 172 3.96 7.74 -11.25
C VAL A 172 3.85 8.54 -12.55
N GLY A 173 2.63 8.75 -13.00
CA GLY A 173 2.33 9.37 -14.29
C GLY A 173 2.01 8.39 -15.42
N ASP A 174 2.31 7.10 -15.27
CA ASP A 174 1.93 6.09 -16.26
C ASP A 174 0.39 5.97 -16.33
N TYR A 175 -0.12 5.79 -17.55
CA TYR A 175 -1.52 5.46 -17.78
C TYR A 175 -1.66 3.96 -17.96
N ILE A 176 -2.41 3.32 -17.07
CA ILE A 176 -2.54 1.87 -17.04
C ILE A 176 -4.00 1.43 -17.07
N ILE A 177 -4.21 0.20 -17.55
CA ILE A 177 -5.51 -0.48 -17.49
C ILE A 177 -5.31 -1.74 -16.64
N CYS A 178 -6.02 -1.82 -15.53
CA CYS A 178 -6.01 -2.96 -14.64
C CYS A 178 -7.45 -3.29 -14.21
N ASP A 179 -7.85 -4.55 -14.31
CA ASP A 179 -9.22 -5.00 -13.99
C ASP A 179 -10.34 -4.18 -14.66
N GLY A 180 -10.13 -3.77 -15.91
CA GLY A 180 -11.09 -2.93 -16.63
C GLY A 180 -11.07 -1.46 -16.25
N THR A 181 -10.37 -1.09 -15.18
CA THR A 181 -10.21 0.30 -14.79
C THR A 181 -9.07 0.94 -15.56
N ARG A 182 -9.36 2.06 -16.22
CA ARG A 182 -8.38 2.91 -16.89
C ARG A 182 -8.03 4.08 -15.98
N GLY A 183 -6.76 4.40 -15.83
CA GLY A 183 -6.38 5.56 -15.02
C GLY A 183 -4.89 5.86 -15.03
N LYS A 184 -4.57 7.08 -14.58
CA LYS A 184 -3.21 7.57 -14.40
C LYS A 184 -2.72 7.22 -13.00
N VAL A 185 -1.53 6.65 -12.89
CA VAL A 185 -0.89 6.38 -11.60
C VAL A 185 -0.55 7.70 -10.92
N SER A 186 -1.26 8.03 -9.84
CA SER A 186 -1.04 9.28 -9.08
C SER A 186 0.01 9.11 -7.99
N SER A 187 0.06 7.95 -7.34
CA SER A 187 1.09 7.65 -6.34
C SER A 187 1.28 6.15 -6.15
N ILE A 188 2.49 5.75 -5.73
CA ILE A 188 2.83 4.39 -5.36
C ILE A 188 3.34 4.41 -3.93
N SER A 189 2.63 3.72 -3.03
CA SER A 189 3.00 3.53 -1.62
C SER A 189 3.53 2.12 -1.40
N TYR A 190 4.01 1.82 -0.19
CA TYR A 190 4.49 0.47 0.16
C TYR A 190 3.42 -0.61 0.06
N THR A 191 2.15 -0.29 0.33
CA THR A 191 1.07 -1.28 0.36
C THR A 191 0.05 -1.12 -0.76
N SER A 192 -0.02 0.06 -1.39
CA SER A 192 -1.03 0.38 -2.39
C SER A 192 -0.51 1.33 -3.47
N THR A 193 -1.09 1.21 -4.66
CA THR A 193 -0.90 2.11 -5.78
C THR A 193 -2.22 2.81 -6.06
N MET A 194 -2.21 4.15 -6.15
CA MET A 194 -3.38 4.97 -6.42
C MET A 194 -3.47 5.27 -7.91
N LEU A 195 -4.63 5.01 -8.50
CA LEU A 195 -4.98 5.38 -9.86
C LEU A 195 -6.04 6.45 -9.85
N GLU A 196 -5.82 7.52 -10.58
CA GLU A 196 -6.81 8.55 -10.91
C GLU A 196 -7.49 8.16 -12.22
N ALA A 197 -8.75 7.78 -12.14
CA ALA A 197 -9.55 7.37 -13.28
C ALA A 197 -10.02 8.59 -14.11
N THR A 198 -10.51 8.34 -15.32
CA THR A 198 -10.98 9.40 -16.25
C THR A 198 -12.20 10.16 -15.75
N ASP A 199 -12.97 9.59 -14.82
CA ASP A 199 -14.13 10.23 -14.17
C ASP A 199 -13.71 11.09 -12.95
N GLY A 200 -12.40 11.22 -12.66
CA GLY A 200 -11.87 11.95 -11.52
C GLY A 200 -11.86 11.15 -10.21
N SER A 201 -12.32 9.90 -10.21
CA SER A 201 -12.24 9.05 -9.02
C SER A 201 -10.83 8.55 -8.77
N VAL A 202 -10.46 8.37 -7.49
CA VAL A 202 -9.18 7.78 -7.11
C VAL A 202 -9.41 6.36 -6.59
N ILE A 203 -8.82 5.39 -7.26
CA ILE A 203 -8.95 3.99 -6.94
C ILE A 203 -7.63 3.49 -6.35
N ALA A 204 -7.70 2.87 -5.17
CA ALA A 204 -6.57 2.28 -4.49
C ALA A 204 -6.48 0.78 -4.83
N PHE A 205 -5.46 0.38 -5.56
CA PHE A 205 -5.12 -1.02 -5.79
C PHE A 205 -4.11 -1.49 -4.76
N GLN A 206 -4.32 -2.64 -4.16
CA GLN A 206 -3.27 -3.30 -3.39
C GLN A 206 -2.12 -3.68 -4.33
N ASN A 207 -0.88 -3.46 -3.90
CA ASN A 207 0.28 -3.73 -4.74
C ASN A 207 0.36 -5.20 -5.19
N SER A 208 -0.05 -6.13 -4.33
CA SER A 208 -0.13 -7.56 -4.67
C SER A 208 -1.12 -7.83 -5.81
N GLN A 209 -2.26 -7.14 -5.82
CA GLN A 209 -3.26 -7.27 -6.90
C GLN A 209 -2.73 -6.71 -8.22
N LEU A 210 -2.13 -5.52 -8.19
CA LEU A 210 -1.58 -4.90 -9.39
C LEU A 210 -0.40 -5.70 -9.96
N PHE A 211 0.41 -6.31 -9.10
CA PHE A 211 1.58 -7.08 -9.52
C PHE A 211 1.22 -8.48 -10.05
N SER A 212 0.26 -9.16 -9.42
CA SER A 212 -0.15 -10.52 -9.78
C SER A 212 -1.10 -10.57 -10.97
N LYS A 213 -1.82 -9.47 -11.25
CA LYS A 213 -2.73 -9.38 -12.40
C LYS A 213 -2.01 -8.84 -13.64
N ASN A 214 -2.56 -9.18 -14.80
CA ASN A 214 -2.13 -8.57 -16.04
C ASN A 214 -2.65 -7.13 -16.09
N TYR A 215 -1.76 -6.19 -16.25
CA TYR A 215 -2.10 -4.80 -16.54
C TYR A 215 -1.52 -4.39 -17.90
N LYS A 216 -2.19 -3.47 -18.58
CA LYS A 216 -1.68 -2.82 -19.79
C LYS A 216 -1.11 -1.46 -19.39
N ASN A 217 0.15 -1.20 -19.69
CA ASN A 217 0.75 0.12 -19.55
C ASN A 217 0.73 0.80 -20.92
N MET A 218 -0.11 1.80 -21.05
CA MET A 218 -0.38 2.47 -22.33
C MET A 218 0.67 3.54 -22.67
N THR A 219 1.34 4.08 -21.65
CA THR A 219 2.32 5.19 -21.82
C THR A 219 3.77 4.72 -21.88
N LYS A 220 4.05 3.51 -21.43
CA LYS A 220 5.43 3.01 -21.31
C LYS A 220 6.18 2.93 -22.65
N ASN A 221 5.46 2.68 -23.74
CA ASN A 221 6.06 2.59 -25.07
C ASN A 221 6.09 3.94 -25.77
N HIS A 222 4.94 4.46 -26.19
CA HIS A 222 4.85 5.73 -26.95
C HIS A 222 3.67 6.64 -26.54
N GLY A 223 2.75 6.16 -25.69
CA GLY A 223 1.61 6.96 -25.22
C GLY A 223 0.47 7.12 -26.22
N TYR A 224 0.49 6.35 -27.32
CA TYR A 224 -0.57 6.30 -28.31
C TYR A 224 -1.23 4.93 -28.31
N GLU A 225 -2.55 4.91 -28.54
CA GLU A 225 -3.32 3.68 -28.75
C GLU A 225 -3.99 3.64 -30.12
N LEU A 226 -4.24 2.44 -30.60
CA LEU A 226 -4.99 2.21 -31.81
C LEU A 226 -6.46 2.43 -31.52
N ASP A 227 -7.09 3.32 -32.28
CA ASP A 227 -8.51 3.54 -32.24
C ASP A 227 -9.19 3.13 -33.55
N ILE A 228 -10.45 2.69 -33.44
CA ILE A 228 -11.23 2.16 -34.55
C ILE A 228 -12.59 2.83 -34.58
N LEU A 229 -12.77 3.70 -35.57
CA LEU A 229 -14.02 4.39 -35.82
C LEU A 229 -14.69 3.79 -37.05
N GLU A 230 -16.01 3.91 -37.13
CA GLU A 230 -16.79 3.37 -38.26
C GLU A 230 -17.73 4.43 -38.80
N VAL A 231 -17.83 4.51 -40.11
CA VAL A 231 -18.76 5.41 -40.81
C VAL A 231 -19.41 4.67 -42.00
N GLY A 232 -20.71 4.90 -42.18
CA GLY A 232 -21.49 4.38 -43.32
C GLY A 232 -21.57 5.38 -44.46
N ILE A 233 -21.34 4.94 -45.68
CA ILE A 233 -21.53 5.71 -46.90
C ILE A 233 -22.59 5.07 -47.79
N ALA A 234 -23.27 5.86 -48.62
CA ALA A 234 -24.32 5.35 -49.51
C ALA A 234 -23.82 4.36 -50.55
N TYR A 235 -24.65 3.41 -50.91
CA TYR A 235 -24.40 2.53 -52.06
C TYR A 235 -24.30 3.37 -53.32
N GLY A 236 -23.36 3.03 -54.21
CA GLY A 236 -23.03 3.82 -55.39
C GLY A 236 -21.87 4.78 -55.23
N SER A 237 -21.39 5.05 -54.01
CA SER A 237 -20.21 5.84 -53.76
C SER A 237 -18.95 5.13 -54.26
N ASN A 238 -17.99 5.90 -54.79
CA ASN A 238 -16.67 5.34 -55.17
C ASN A 238 -15.81 5.10 -53.93
N VAL A 239 -15.86 3.87 -53.39
CA VAL A 239 -15.15 3.46 -52.18
C VAL A 239 -13.65 3.79 -52.22
N LYS A 240 -13.00 3.64 -53.38
CA LYS A 240 -11.55 3.93 -53.47
C LYS A 240 -11.26 5.40 -53.31
N GLU A 241 -12.06 6.25 -53.94
CA GLU A 241 -11.94 7.70 -53.85
C GLU A 241 -12.27 8.21 -52.45
N VAL A 242 -13.37 7.73 -51.84
CA VAL A 242 -13.75 8.09 -50.44
C VAL A 242 -12.66 7.71 -49.47
N LYS A 243 -12.05 6.54 -49.61
CA LYS A 243 -10.92 6.15 -48.75
C LYS A 243 -9.75 7.12 -48.84
N GLN A 244 -9.38 7.57 -50.03
CA GLN A 244 -8.27 8.50 -50.21
C GLN A 244 -8.58 9.87 -49.65
N ILE A 245 -9.77 10.39 -49.90
CA ILE A 245 -10.26 11.66 -49.39
C ILE A 245 -10.20 11.68 -47.83
N LEU A 246 -10.72 10.61 -47.22
CA LEU A 246 -10.70 10.50 -45.76
C LEU A 246 -9.25 10.40 -45.21
N ILE A 247 -8.37 9.63 -45.86
CA ILE A 247 -6.97 9.54 -45.44
C ILE A 247 -6.30 10.93 -45.52
N ASP A 248 -6.47 11.65 -46.63
CA ASP A 248 -5.86 12.95 -46.85
C ASP A 248 -6.37 14.03 -45.89
N ALA A 249 -7.63 13.94 -45.51
CA ALA A 249 -8.22 14.84 -44.51
C ALA A 249 -7.73 14.53 -43.09
N LEU A 250 -7.79 13.28 -42.69
CA LEU A 250 -7.42 12.86 -41.33
C LEU A 250 -5.92 13.01 -41.05
N MET A 251 -5.06 12.81 -42.06
CA MET A 251 -3.62 13.04 -41.92
C MET A 251 -3.23 14.48 -41.63
N LYS A 252 -4.14 15.44 -41.74
CA LYS A 252 -3.92 16.85 -41.41
C LYS A 252 -4.22 17.17 -39.94
N LEU A 253 -4.84 16.26 -39.21
CA LEU A 253 -5.21 16.47 -37.82
C LEU A 253 -4.01 16.25 -36.90
N ASP A 254 -3.76 17.21 -36.00
CA ASP A 254 -2.68 17.16 -35.02
C ASP A 254 -2.88 16.09 -33.93
N CYS A 255 -4.12 15.67 -33.71
CA CYS A 255 -4.47 14.63 -32.73
C CYS A 255 -4.10 13.22 -33.18
N ILE A 256 -3.79 13.02 -34.46
CA ILE A 256 -3.44 11.72 -35.02
C ILE A 256 -1.91 11.55 -35.07
N TYR A 257 -1.43 10.40 -34.61
CA TYR A 257 -0.01 10.06 -34.71
C TYR A 257 0.36 9.67 -36.14
N GLN A 258 0.91 10.64 -36.87
CA GLN A 258 1.11 10.59 -38.32
C GLN A 258 2.12 9.51 -38.75
N ASP A 259 3.13 9.20 -37.94
CA ASP A 259 4.16 8.18 -38.27
C ASP A 259 3.55 6.79 -38.48
N LYS A 260 2.41 6.48 -37.88
CA LYS A 260 1.69 5.20 -38.04
C LYS A 260 0.69 5.24 -39.21
N GLY A 261 0.37 6.42 -39.71
CA GLY A 261 -0.57 6.66 -40.78
C GLY A 261 -2.02 6.35 -40.39
N VAL A 262 -2.92 6.75 -41.30
CA VAL A 262 -4.35 6.49 -41.22
C VAL A 262 -4.68 5.34 -42.21
N LYS A 263 -5.52 4.39 -41.78
CA LYS A 263 -6.00 3.33 -42.67
C LYS A 263 -7.52 3.37 -42.72
N VAL A 264 -8.07 3.46 -43.93
CA VAL A 264 -9.50 3.35 -44.19
C VAL A 264 -9.78 2.05 -44.92
N LEU A 265 -10.50 1.16 -44.29
CA LEU A 265 -10.79 -0.18 -44.74
C LEU A 265 -12.27 -0.34 -45.00
N LEU A 266 -12.65 -1.13 -46.02
CA LEU A 266 -14.04 -1.58 -46.18
C LEU A 266 -14.29 -2.67 -45.15
N LYS A 267 -15.28 -2.46 -44.26
CA LYS A 267 -15.65 -3.42 -43.22
C LYS A 267 -16.72 -4.39 -43.68
N SER A 268 -17.85 -3.85 -44.13
CA SER A 268 -19.04 -4.63 -44.48
C SER A 268 -19.93 -3.90 -45.46
N PHE A 269 -20.81 -4.68 -46.09
CA PHE A 269 -21.95 -4.20 -46.82
C PHE A 269 -23.18 -4.45 -45.96
N ASP A 270 -23.75 -3.37 -45.41
CA ASP A 270 -24.88 -3.45 -44.49
C ASP A 270 -26.19 -3.12 -45.22
N ASP A 271 -27.35 -3.30 -44.58
CA ASP A 271 -28.66 -3.17 -45.21
C ASP A 271 -28.91 -1.83 -45.93
N SER A 272 -28.32 -0.75 -45.46
CA SER A 272 -28.56 0.60 -45.98
C SER A 272 -27.29 1.36 -46.33
N CYS A 273 -26.11 0.82 -46.04
CA CYS A 273 -24.83 1.51 -46.25
C CYS A 273 -23.66 0.56 -46.49
N ILE A 274 -22.59 1.12 -46.98
CA ILE A 274 -21.27 0.48 -47.02
C ILE A 274 -20.49 1.01 -45.81
N THR A 275 -20.18 0.14 -44.85
CA THR A 275 -19.46 0.55 -43.64
C THR A 275 -17.95 0.54 -43.90
N LEU A 276 -17.33 1.70 -43.69
CA LEU A 276 -15.89 1.89 -43.68
C LEU A 276 -15.39 1.88 -42.25
N ARG A 277 -14.27 1.19 -42.05
CA ARG A 277 -13.53 1.19 -40.76
C ARG A 277 -12.29 2.07 -40.89
N ILE A 278 -12.19 3.02 -40.03
CA ILE A 278 -11.11 3.97 -39.95
C ILE A 278 -10.24 3.56 -38.75
N VAL A 279 -8.96 3.35 -39.01
CA VAL A 279 -7.98 2.91 -38.02
C VAL A 279 -6.95 4.02 -37.88
N VAL A 280 -6.89 4.59 -36.70
CA VAL A 280 -6.01 5.73 -36.35
C VAL A 280 -5.24 5.44 -35.07
N TRP A 281 -4.20 6.21 -34.82
CA TRP A 281 -3.47 6.18 -33.58
C TRP A 281 -3.64 7.53 -32.88
N VAL A 282 -4.21 7.51 -31.67
CA VAL A 282 -4.54 8.71 -30.90
C VAL A 282 -3.82 8.68 -29.55
N ASN A 283 -3.70 9.85 -28.91
CA ASN A 283 -3.09 9.91 -27.59
C ASN A 283 -4.01 9.27 -26.53
N VAL A 284 -3.44 8.40 -25.71
CA VAL A 284 -4.17 7.67 -24.65
C VAL A 284 -4.88 8.61 -23.65
N LEU A 285 -4.31 9.79 -23.39
CA LEU A 285 -4.85 10.73 -22.41
C LEU A 285 -6.00 11.58 -22.94
N THR A 286 -6.05 11.80 -24.27
CA THR A 286 -7.03 12.67 -24.92
C THR A 286 -7.99 11.91 -25.83
N GLN A 287 -7.94 10.58 -25.85
CA GLN A 287 -8.68 9.72 -26.78
C GLN A 287 -10.14 10.17 -26.98
N ALA A 288 -10.89 10.40 -25.90
CA ALA A 288 -12.31 10.76 -26.02
C ALA A 288 -12.57 12.10 -26.72
N ILE A 289 -11.63 13.05 -26.61
CA ILE A 289 -11.67 14.34 -27.30
C ILE A 289 -11.22 14.19 -28.73
N ASP A 290 -10.14 13.42 -28.93
CA ASP A 290 -9.57 13.14 -30.24
C ASP A 290 -10.59 12.41 -31.13
N ASP A 291 -11.34 11.43 -30.57
CA ASP A 291 -12.40 10.70 -31.26
C ASP A 291 -13.51 11.63 -31.78
N ALA A 292 -13.95 12.58 -30.92
CA ALA A 292 -14.93 13.57 -31.33
C ALA A 292 -14.43 14.44 -32.49
N THR A 293 -13.19 14.94 -32.38
CA THR A 293 -12.55 15.75 -33.41
C THR A 293 -12.39 14.99 -34.74
N ILE A 294 -12.03 13.71 -34.66
CA ILE A 294 -11.90 12.85 -35.83
C ILE A 294 -13.26 12.61 -36.49
N MET A 295 -14.31 12.35 -35.69
CA MET A 295 -15.66 12.14 -36.22
C MET A 295 -16.24 13.39 -36.86
N GLU A 296 -16.00 14.57 -36.30
CA GLU A 296 -16.37 15.85 -36.91
C GLU A 296 -15.63 16.06 -38.25
N CYS A 297 -14.33 15.82 -38.29
CA CYS A 297 -13.56 15.90 -39.53
C CYS A 297 -14.07 14.92 -40.61
N ILE A 298 -14.43 13.70 -40.24
CA ILE A 298 -15.02 12.71 -41.15
C ILE A 298 -16.33 13.22 -41.71
N TYR A 299 -17.20 13.75 -40.84
CA TYR A 299 -18.52 14.28 -41.25
C TYR A 299 -18.38 15.44 -42.23
N ASP A 300 -17.56 16.42 -41.88
CA ASP A 300 -17.32 17.62 -42.71
C ASP A 300 -16.70 17.23 -44.07
N THR A 301 -15.71 16.32 -44.05
CA THR A 301 -15.04 15.86 -45.27
C THR A 301 -16.01 15.15 -46.21
N LEU A 302 -16.90 14.30 -45.69
CA LEU A 302 -17.90 13.61 -46.52
C LEU A 302 -18.91 14.61 -47.13
N ASN A 303 -19.36 15.61 -46.35
CA ASN A 303 -20.28 16.67 -46.82
C ASN A 303 -19.63 17.52 -47.91
N ASP A 304 -18.39 17.99 -47.70
CA ASP A 304 -17.68 18.83 -48.66
C ASP A 304 -17.48 18.17 -50.02
N HIS A 305 -17.40 16.83 -50.06
CA HIS A 305 -17.23 16.05 -51.28
C HIS A 305 -18.55 15.48 -51.77
N ASN A 306 -19.72 15.90 -51.21
CA ASN A 306 -21.06 15.42 -51.57
C ASN A 306 -21.18 13.87 -51.48
N ILE A 307 -20.54 13.26 -50.52
CA ILE A 307 -20.66 11.84 -50.21
C ILE A 307 -21.78 11.66 -49.18
N GLU A 308 -22.86 10.98 -49.59
CA GLU A 308 -24.02 10.80 -48.77
C GLU A 308 -23.80 9.83 -47.63
N ILE A 309 -24.16 10.23 -46.39
CA ILE A 309 -24.29 9.35 -45.25
C ILE A 309 -25.77 8.91 -45.23
N PRO A 310 -26.10 7.66 -45.58
CA PRO A 310 -27.44 7.26 -45.84
C PRO A 310 -28.27 7.10 -44.58
N PHE A 311 -29.52 7.56 -44.64
CA PHE A 311 -30.55 7.17 -43.67
C PHE A 311 -30.93 5.71 -43.89
N PRO A 312 -31.57 5.02 -42.92
CA PRO A 312 -32.12 3.69 -43.13
C PRO A 312 -33.02 3.64 -44.35
N GLN A 313 -32.64 2.81 -45.32
CA GLN A 313 -33.38 2.63 -46.58
C GLN A 313 -34.39 1.46 -46.45
N ARG A 314 -35.61 1.66 -46.98
CA ARG A 314 -36.60 0.57 -47.07
C ARG A 314 -37.24 0.55 -48.43
N GLU A 315 -37.26 -0.56 -49.07
CA GLU A 315 -38.00 -0.80 -50.30
C GLU A 315 -39.45 -1.20 -49.93
N ILE A 316 -40.43 -0.46 -50.43
CA ILE A 316 -41.86 -0.72 -50.16
C ILE A 316 -42.54 -1.07 -51.47
N THR A 317 -43.04 -2.31 -51.59
CA THR A 317 -43.84 -2.74 -52.70
C THR A 317 -45.35 -2.58 -52.39
N ILE A 318 -46.03 -1.65 -53.07
CA ILE A 318 -47.47 -1.46 -52.92
C ILE A 318 -48.20 -2.34 -53.90
N LYS A 319 -48.93 -3.35 -53.43
CA LYS A 319 -49.81 -4.17 -54.25
C LYS A 319 -51.23 -3.55 -54.23
N GLN A 320 -51.70 -3.04 -55.40
CA GLN A 320 -53.10 -2.68 -55.52
C GLN A 320 -53.93 -3.98 -55.66
N VAL A 321 -54.82 -4.20 -54.69
CA VAL A 321 -55.83 -5.24 -54.77
C VAL A 321 -57.00 -4.62 -55.50
N ASN A 322 -57.18 -4.92 -56.81
CA ASN A 322 -58.40 -4.58 -57.52
C ASN A 322 -59.52 -5.45 -56.96
N ASN A 323 -60.53 -4.84 -56.38
CA ASN A 323 -61.80 -5.47 -56.03
C ASN A 323 -62.66 -5.72 -57.27
#